data_c297a79831692534b39f551a623ae3c2
#
_entry.id   c297a79831692534b39f551a623ae3c2
#
_cell.length_a   1.000
_cell.length_b   1.000
_cell.length_c   1.000
_cell.angle_alpha   90.00
_cell.angle_beta   90.00
_cell.angle_gamma   90.00
#
_symmetry.space_group_name_H-M   'P 1'
#
loop_
_entity.id
_entity.type
_entity.pdbx_description
1 polymer ?
#
loop_
_entity_poly.entity_id
_entity_poly.type
_entity_poly.pdbx_seq_one_letter_code
_entity_poly.pdbx_strand_id
1 'polypeptide(L)'
;MATYAELAQSLYPNMPPDVLALFASEWSRTGDPQVAIAEVRRSDAYDIAFPGNKRPDGTVKFDEVTYTGLKESYIGTLQEYGIPRNTSVDLLTDRFTGLIEGEVSAREFAQRIDATFQGIQENIPEVQTYYRENFGLDLTPEAIFIGALDPTVGEEIVAGRITTAQIGGEAARAGFSITGDLAQRLQRAGVTQAQARQIFTSAEAQLPQLQELQAQRGVEAEEQFGLEEFT
;
A
#
# COMPACT_ATOMS: atom_id res chain seq x y z
N MET A 1 -36.29 31.84 9.65
CA MET A 1 -35.24 31.32 10.58
C MET A 1 -34.77 29.99 10.02
N ALA A 2 -33.49 29.79 9.98
CA ALA A 2 -32.93 28.48 9.57
C ALA A 2 -33.37 27.39 10.57
N THR A 3 -33.67 26.20 10.08
CA THR A 3 -33.99 25.05 10.89
C THR A 3 -32.68 24.43 11.44
N TYR A 4 -32.77 23.64 12.51
CA TYR A 4 -31.61 22.93 13.04
C TYR A 4 -31.01 21.97 12.00
N ALA A 5 -31.80 21.43 11.09
CA ALA A 5 -31.32 20.60 9.99
C ALA A 5 -30.48 21.41 8.99
N GLU A 6 -30.90 22.60 8.61
CA GLU A 6 -30.13 23.50 7.73
C GLU A 6 -28.83 23.97 8.38
N LEU A 7 -28.87 24.27 9.69
CA LEU A 7 -27.69 24.64 10.45
C LEU A 7 -26.72 23.46 10.59
N ALA A 8 -27.22 22.26 10.86
CA ALA A 8 -26.43 21.03 10.94
C ALA A 8 -25.75 20.75 9.59
N GLN A 9 -26.47 20.83 8.49
CA GLN A 9 -25.92 20.66 7.13
C GLN A 9 -24.86 21.71 6.80
N SER A 10 -25.00 22.93 7.29
CA SER A 10 -24.00 23.98 7.11
C SER A 10 -22.70 23.71 7.89
N LEU A 11 -22.80 23.15 9.10
CA LEU A 11 -21.65 22.81 9.93
C LEU A 11 -20.92 21.55 9.43
N TYR A 12 -21.67 20.56 8.96
CA TYR A 12 -21.16 19.25 8.57
C TYR A 12 -21.70 18.85 7.18
N PRO A 13 -21.25 19.52 6.10
CA PRO A 13 -21.81 19.32 4.76
C PRO A 13 -21.65 17.89 4.22
N ASN A 14 -20.64 17.15 4.69
CA ASN A 14 -20.33 15.81 4.23
C ASN A 14 -20.65 14.72 5.28
N MET A 15 -21.37 15.07 6.34
CA MET A 15 -21.81 14.10 7.35
C MET A 15 -22.85 13.15 6.76
N PRO A 16 -22.79 11.83 7.04
CA PRO A 16 -23.80 10.89 6.61
C PRO A 16 -25.19 11.32 7.07
N PRO A 17 -26.25 11.18 6.21
CA PRO A 17 -27.58 11.73 6.48
C PRO A 17 -28.20 11.30 7.80
N ASP A 18 -28.04 10.02 8.19
CA ASP A 18 -28.59 9.47 9.41
C ASP A 18 -27.96 10.12 10.66
N VAL A 19 -26.64 10.30 10.64
CA VAL A 19 -25.89 10.96 11.72
C VAL A 19 -26.22 12.45 11.77
N LEU A 20 -26.35 13.09 10.60
CA LEU A 20 -26.72 14.49 10.48
C LEU A 20 -28.12 14.74 11.06
N ALA A 21 -29.08 13.88 10.75
CA ALA A 21 -30.45 13.95 11.29
C ALA A 21 -30.45 13.76 12.82
N LEU A 22 -29.67 12.81 13.33
CA LEU A 22 -29.51 12.61 14.76
C LEU A 22 -28.89 13.84 15.43
N PHE A 23 -27.84 14.42 14.82
CA PHE A 23 -27.21 15.64 15.32
C PHE A 23 -28.17 16.83 15.36
N ALA A 24 -28.97 17.05 14.31
CA ALA A 24 -29.96 18.10 14.27
C ALA A 24 -31.05 17.92 15.36
N SER A 25 -31.48 16.67 15.60
CA SER A 25 -32.43 16.32 16.66
C SER A 25 -31.85 16.61 18.05
N GLU A 26 -30.64 16.15 18.32
CA GLU A 26 -29.96 16.39 19.59
C GLU A 26 -29.68 17.88 19.83
N TRP A 27 -29.30 18.60 18.78
CA TRP A 27 -29.12 20.05 18.88
C TRP A 27 -30.41 20.77 19.19
N SER A 28 -31.52 20.39 18.55
CA SER A 28 -32.84 20.93 18.89
C SER A 28 -33.23 20.68 20.34
N ARG A 29 -32.86 19.50 20.89
CA ARG A 29 -33.17 19.09 22.26
C ARG A 29 -32.30 19.81 23.31
N THR A 30 -31.01 19.98 23.03
CA THR A 30 -30.03 20.50 23.99
C THR A 30 -29.84 22.00 23.87
N GLY A 31 -30.12 22.59 22.72
CA GLY A 31 -29.81 23.99 22.40
C GLY A 31 -28.31 24.27 22.16
N ASP A 32 -27.44 23.28 22.36
CA ASP A 32 -25.99 23.43 22.27
C ASP A 32 -25.40 22.38 21.28
N PRO A 33 -24.77 22.83 20.19
CA PRO A 33 -24.19 21.94 19.20
C PRO A 33 -23.01 21.09 19.73
N GLN A 34 -22.29 21.57 20.74
CA GLN A 34 -21.17 20.81 21.33
C GLN A 34 -21.68 19.66 22.19
N VAL A 35 -22.77 19.88 22.92
CA VAL A 35 -23.46 18.82 23.68
C VAL A 35 -24.07 17.81 22.70
N ALA A 36 -24.74 18.32 21.66
CA ALA A 36 -25.35 17.46 20.64
C ALA A 36 -24.35 16.54 19.95
N ILE A 37 -23.21 17.05 19.50
CA ILE A 37 -22.20 16.21 18.84
C ILE A 37 -21.58 15.21 19.80
N ALA A 38 -21.42 15.55 21.08
CA ALA A 38 -20.93 14.62 22.08
C ALA A 38 -21.88 13.44 22.33
N GLU A 39 -23.20 13.69 22.29
CA GLU A 39 -24.22 12.62 22.39
C GLU A 39 -24.23 11.76 21.12
N VAL A 40 -24.17 12.38 19.95
CA VAL A 40 -24.11 11.66 18.66
C VAL A 40 -22.90 10.73 18.60
N ARG A 41 -21.74 11.16 19.06
CA ARG A 41 -20.51 10.34 19.12
C ARG A 41 -20.65 9.09 20.00
N ARG A 42 -21.64 9.02 20.90
CA ARG A 42 -21.91 7.85 21.73
C ARG A 42 -22.88 6.86 21.10
N SER A 43 -23.50 7.22 19.98
CA SER A 43 -24.53 6.40 19.32
C SER A 43 -23.90 5.33 18.41
N ASP A 44 -24.64 4.22 18.23
CA ASP A 44 -24.31 3.16 17.28
C ASP A 44 -24.30 3.69 15.83
N ALA A 45 -25.16 4.68 15.52
CA ALA A 45 -25.18 5.31 14.21
C ALA A 45 -23.85 6.01 13.89
N TYR A 46 -23.19 6.58 14.89
CA TYR A 46 -21.86 7.16 14.73
C TYR A 46 -20.82 6.09 14.43
N ASP A 47 -20.84 4.96 15.13
CA ASP A 47 -19.85 3.89 14.94
C ASP A 47 -19.97 3.25 13.55
N ILE A 48 -21.17 3.15 13.03
CA ILE A 48 -21.44 2.68 11.66
C ILE A 48 -20.93 3.69 10.63
N ALA A 49 -21.14 4.98 10.86
CA ALA A 49 -20.80 6.04 9.91
C ALA A 49 -19.32 6.41 9.92
N PHE A 50 -18.64 6.27 11.06
CA PHE A 50 -17.23 6.63 11.27
C PHE A 50 -16.42 5.45 11.85
N PRO A 51 -16.35 4.31 11.13
CA PRO A 51 -15.66 3.12 11.61
C PRO A 51 -14.18 3.41 11.89
N GLY A 52 -13.68 2.88 13.01
CA GLY A 52 -12.29 3.05 13.45
C GLY A 52 -11.96 4.40 14.09
N ASN A 53 -12.89 5.37 14.09
CA ASN A 53 -12.63 6.73 14.57
C ASN A 53 -12.66 6.91 16.10
N LYS A 54 -13.05 5.90 16.86
CA LYS A 54 -13.04 5.97 18.33
C LYS A 54 -11.78 5.36 18.92
N ARG A 55 -11.25 5.99 19.96
CA ARG A 55 -10.25 5.40 20.85
C ARG A 55 -10.93 4.54 21.92
N PRO A 56 -10.19 3.67 22.61
CA PRO A 56 -10.74 2.85 23.69
C PRO A 56 -11.35 3.67 24.85
N ASP A 57 -10.93 4.91 25.03
CA ASP A 57 -11.47 5.84 26.03
C ASP A 57 -12.75 6.57 25.56
N GLY A 58 -13.22 6.29 24.35
CA GLY A 58 -14.42 6.88 23.74
C GLY A 58 -14.19 8.25 23.08
N THR A 59 -12.96 8.79 23.09
CA THR A 59 -12.63 10.00 22.35
C THR A 59 -12.50 9.70 20.86
N VAL A 60 -12.75 10.71 20.01
CA VAL A 60 -12.55 10.57 18.55
C VAL A 60 -11.11 10.84 18.17
N LYS A 61 -10.61 10.12 17.15
CA LYS A 61 -9.28 10.31 16.58
C LYS A 61 -9.21 11.53 15.67
N PHE A 62 -10.23 11.67 14.84
CA PHE A 62 -10.42 12.80 13.93
C PHE A 62 -11.80 13.41 14.14
N ASP A 63 -11.93 14.72 14.03
CA ASP A 63 -13.24 15.35 13.94
C ASP A 63 -13.94 14.92 12.64
N GLU A 64 -15.26 15.10 12.59
CA GLU A 64 -16.11 14.60 11.51
C GLU A 64 -15.76 15.21 10.14
N VAL A 65 -15.32 16.46 10.11
CA VAL A 65 -14.90 17.15 8.88
C VAL A 65 -13.58 16.58 8.39
N THR A 66 -12.63 16.42 9.29
CA THR A 66 -11.33 15.80 8.98
C THR A 66 -11.52 14.36 8.51
N TYR A 67 -12.31 13.55 9.23
CA TYR A 67 -12.56 12.15 8.87
C TYR A 67 -13.14 12.01 7.45
N THR A 68 -14.18 12.78 7.12
CA THR A 68 -14.81 12.74 5.79
C THR A 68 -13.86 13.26 4.70
N GLY A 69 -12.99 14.21 5.03
CA GLY A 69 -11.97 14.74 4.13
C GLY A 69 -10.82 13.77 3.87
N LEU A 70 -10.46 12.92 4.84
CA LEU A 70 -9.34 11.98 4.71
C LEU A 70 -9.56 10.98 3.57
N LYS A 71 -10.75 10.43 3.42
CA LYS A 71 -11.06 9.49 2.33
C LYS A 71 -10.83 10.12 0.95
N GLU A 72 -11.31 11.32 0.75
CA GLU A 72 -11.12 12.06 -0.49
C GLU A 72 -9.64 12.43 -0.70
N SER A 73 -8.94 12.80 0.36
CA SER A 73 -7.50 13.08 0.30
C SER A 73 -6.69 11.85 -0.11
N TYR A 74 -7.01 10.68 0.42
CA TYR A 74 -6.35 9.43 0.04
C TYR A 74 -6.66 9.05 -1.41
N ILE A 75 -7.92 9.19 -1.84
CA ILE A 75 -8.31 8.98 -3.24
C ILE A 75 -7.54 9.94 -4.16
N GLY A 76 -7.46 11.23 -3.80
CA GLY A 76 -6.71 12.24 -4.54
C GLY A 76 -5.24 11.86 -4.69
N THR A 77 -4.60 11.45 -3.59
CA THR A 77 -3.21 10.96 -3.62
C THR A 77 -3.03 9.81 -4.60
N LEU A 78 -3.88 8.79 -4.55
CA LEU A 78 -3.80 7.65 -5.47
C LEU A 78 -3.96 8.08 -6.94
N GLN A 79 -4.85 9.06 -7.20
CA GLN A 79 -5.04 9.61 -8.55
C GLN A 79 -3.80 10.40 -9.05
N GLU A 80 -3.06 11.07 -8.19
CA GLU A 80 -1.81 11.75 -8.52
C GLU A 80 -0.76 10.76 -9.03
N TYR A 81 -0.80 9.51 -8.56
CA TYR A 81 0.05 8.41 -9.03
C TYR A 81 -0.57 7.58 -10.17
N GLY A 82 -1.62 8.11 -10.82
CA GLY A 82 -2.21 7.52 -12.03
C GLY A 82 -3.25 6.42 -11.78
N ILE A 83 -3.65 6.18 -10.52
CA ILE A 83 -4.69 5.19 -10.21
C ILE A 83 -6.06 5.80 -10.46
N PRO A 84 -6.91 5.22 -11.31
CA PRO A 84 -8.24 5.75 -11.58
C PRO A 84 -9.11 5.86 -10.31
N ARG A 85 -9.99 6.86 -10.25
CA ARG A 85 -10.82 7.12 -9.06
C ARG A 85 -11.65 5.91 -8.60
N ASN A 86 -12.28 5.20 -9.53
CA ASN A 86 -13.05 4.00 -9.21
C ASN A 86 -12.18 2.93 -8.53
N THR A 87 -11.01 2.65 -9.10
CA THR A 87 -10.02 1.74 -8.53
C THR A 87 -9.56 2.23 -7.16
N SER A 88 -9.26 3.52 -7.00
CA SER A 88 -8.87 4.11 -5.72
C SER A 88 -9.94 3.95 -4.64
N VAL A 89 -11.22 4.14 -4.99
CA VAL A 89 -12.36 3.92 -4.07
C VAL A 89 -12.44 2.46 -3.64
N ASP A 90 -12.37 1.53 -4.60
CA ASP A 90 -12.44 0.09 -4.32
C ASP A 90 -11.28 -0.35 -3.41
N LEU A 91 -10.06 0.12 -3.70
CA LEU A 91 -8.87 -0.16 -2.91
C LEU A 91 -8.97 0.30 -1.46
N LEU A 92 -9.56 1.47 -1.25
CA LEU A 92 -9.69 2.07 0.08
C LEU A 92 -10.87 1.49 0.87
N THR A 93 -11.89 0.92 0.21
CA THR A 93 -13.11 0.48 0.89
C THR A 93 -12.81 -0.48 2.04
N ASP A 94 -11.94 -1.48 1.81
CA ASP A 94 -11.60 -2.49 2.83
C ASP A 94 -10.50 -2.04 3.79
N ARG A 95 -9.75 -0.97 3.46
CA ARG A 95 -8.56 -0.54 4.19
C ARG A 95 -8.73 0.75 4.97
N PHE A 96 -9.74 1.52 4.62
CA PHE A 96 -9.94 2.85 5.19
C PHE A 96 -10.06 2.81 6.72
N THR A 97 -10.84 1.87 7.25
CA THR A 97 -10.99 1.68 8.70
C THR A 97 -9.64 1.47 9.39
N GLY A 98 -8.79 0.59 8.86
CA GLY A 98 -7.46 0.35 9.42
C GLY A 98 -6.52 1.57 9.34
N LEU A 99 -6.61 2.36 8.26
CA LEU A 99 -5.87 3.62 8.16
C LEU A 99 -6.33 4.63 9.22
N ILE A 100 -7.64 4.70 9.49
CA ILE A 100 -8.19 5.53 10.57
C ILE A 100 -7.80 4.99 11.94
N GLU A 101 -7.84 3.67 12.14
CA GLU A 101 -7.38 3.04 13.37
C GLU A 101 -5.91 3.32 13.67
N GLY A 102 -5.07 3.34 12.66
CA GLY A 102 -3.66 3.72 12.72
C GLY A 102 -3.40 5.22 12.82
N GLU A 103 -4.45 6.06 12.87
CA GLU A 103 -4.35 7.54 12.89
C GLU A 103 -3.51 8.11 11.73
N VAL A 104 -3.50 7.42 10.58
CA VAL A 104 -2.72 7.83 9.41
C VAL A 104 -3.26 9.16 8.87
N SER A 105 -2.42 10.18 8.83
CA SER A 105 -2.78 11.47 8.25
C SER A 105 -2.71 11.44 6.71
N ALA A 106 -3.37 12.38 6.03
CA ALA A 106 -3.28 12.51 4.57
C ALA A 106 -1.83 12.68 4.10
N ARG A 107 -1.02 13.42 4.85
CA ARG A 107 0.41 13.61 4.57
C ARG A 107 1.20 12.31 4.71
N GLU A 108 0.98 11.57 5.78
CA GLU A 108 1.64 10.29 6.01
C GLU A 108 1.26 9.27 4.95
N PHE A 109 -0.03 9.22 4.57
CA PHE A 109 -0.49 8.39 3.48
C PHE A 109 0.24 8.72 2.17
N ALA A 110 0.32 10.01 1.81
CA ALA A 110 1.04 10.46 0.62
C ALA A 110 2.53 10.07 0.67
N GLN A 111 3.18 10.20 1.82
CA GLN A 111 4.58 9.79 1.99
C GLN A 111 4.78 8.28 1.81
N ARG A 112 3.86 7.45 2.33
CA ARG A 112 3.89 5.98 2.14
C ARG A 112 3.72 5.60 0.66
N ILE A 113 2.79 6.27 -0.04
CA ILE A 113 2.59 6.06 -1.48
C ILE A 113 3.82 6.48 -2.27
N ASP A 114 4.38 7.66 -1.99
CA ASP A 114 5.56 8.18 -2.68
C ASP A 114 6.77 7.25 -2.50
N ALA A 115 7.07 6.83 -1.28
CA ALA A 115 8.16 5.90 -1.00
C ALA A 115 7.98 4.56 -1.75
N THR A 116 6.75 4.04 -1.80
CA THR A 116 6.43 2.81 -2.53
C THR A 116 6.58 3.02 -4.03
N PHE A 117 6.08 4.14 -4.56
CA PHE A 117 6.14 4.47 -5.98
C PHE A 117 7.59 4.63 -6.46
N GLN A 118 8.39 5.40 -5.75
CA GLN A 118 9.81 5.59 -6.09
C GLN A 118 10.60 4.27 -6.07
N GLY A 119 10.27 3.37 -5.11
CA GLY A 119 10.91 2.07 -5.03
C GLY A 119 10.55 1.11 -6.17
N ILE A 120 9.42 1.32 -6.83
CA ILE A 120 8.88 0.38 -7.84
C ILE A 120 8.99 0.94 -9.27
N GLN A 121 8.92 2.27 -9.44
CA GLN A 121 8.73 2.94 -10.74
C GLN A 121 9.76 2.56 -11.79
N GLU A 122 11.03 2.40 -11.41
CA GLU A 122 12.11 2.06 -12.34
C GLU A 122 12.08 0.58 -12.80
N ASN A 123 11.33 -0.28 -12.10
CA ASN A 123 11.39 -1.73 -12.27
C ASN A 123 10.01 -2.39 -12.34
N ILE A 124 8.94 -1.64 -12.62
CA ILE A 124 7.57 -2.20 -12.68
C ILE A 124 7.49 -3.42 -13.62
N PRO A 125 8.02 -3.39 -14.87
CA PRO A 125 7.94 -4.53 -15.77
C PRO A 125 8.66 -5.78 -15.24
N GLU A 126 9.82 -5.60 -14.64
CA GLU A 126 10.63 -6.69 -14.09
C GLU A 126 9.98 -7.26 -12.82
N VAL A 127 9.45 -6.41 -11.95
CA VAL A 127 8.69 -6.82 -10.77
C VAL A 127 7.44 -7.60 -11.17
N GLN A 128 6.70 -7.14 -12.17
CA GLN A 128 5.52 -7.84 -12.68
C GLN A 128 5.90 -9.20 -13.28
N THR A 129 6.95 -9.26 -14.07
CA THR A 129 7.45 -10.51 -14.67
C THR A 129 7.86 -11.48 -13.58
N TYR A 130 8.63 -11.02 -12.58
CA TYR A 130 9.04 -11.85 -11.45
C TYR A 130 7.85 -12.42 -10.67
N TYR A 131 6.82 -11.62 -10.37
CA TYR A 131 5.63 -12.10 -9.68
C TYR A 131 4.83 -13.10 -10.52
N ARG A 132 4.74 -12.88 -11.83
CA ARG A 132 4.06 -13.80 -12.75
C ARG A 132 4.75 -15.15 -12.80
N GLU A 133 6.05 -15.16 -12.97
CA GLU A 133 6.85 -16.38 -13.14
C GLU A 133 6.99 -17.18 -11.84
N ASN A 134 7.16 -16.53 -10.70
CA ASN A 134 7.43 -17.21 -9.44
C ASN A 134 6.19 -17.49 -8.59
N PHE A 135 5.11 -16.74 -8.78
CA PHE A 135 3.90 -16.85 -7.95
C PHE A 135 2.62 -17.03 -8.75
N GLY A 136 2.70 -17.02 -10.09
CA GLY A 136 1.51 -17.11 -10.97
C GLY A 136 0.56 -15.92 -10.82
N LEU A 137 1.06 -14.77 -10.33
CA LEU A 137 0.28 -13.57 -10.05
C LEU A 137 0.55 -12.51 -11.11
N ASP A 138 -0.46 -12.18 -11.90
CA ASP A 138 -0.45 -11.00 -12.76
C ASP A 138 -0.72 -9.76 -11.90
N LEU A 139 0.34 -9.16 -11.36
CA LEU A 139 0.24 -7.93 -10.60
C LEU A 139 0.20 -6.73 -11.54
N THR A 140 -0.90 -5.99 -11.47
CA THR A 140 -0.92 -4.64 -12.06
C THR A 140 -0.11 -3.68 -11.18
N PRO A 141 0.36 -2.53 -11.69
CA PRO A 141 0.97 -1.49 -10.85
C PRO A 141 0.11 -1.17 -9.64
N GLU A 142 -1.22 -1.11 -9.81
CA GLU A 142 -2.18 -0.85 -8.74
C GLU A 142 -2.14 -1.95 -7.67
N ALA A 143 -2.05 -3.22 -8.05
CA ALA A 143 -1.97 -4.33 -7.09
C ALA A 143 -0.69 -4.30 -6.25
N ILE A 144 0.41 -3.83 -6.82
CA ILE A 144 1.67 -3.62 -6.11
C ILE A 144 1.52 -2.50 -5.08
N PHE A 145 0.86 -1.39 -5.46
CA PHE A 145 0.54 -0.29 -4.54
C PHE A 145 -0.38 -0.72 -3.40
N ILE A 146 -1.35 -1.58 -3.68
CA ILE A 146 -2.28 -2.10 -2.67
C ILE A 146 -1.55 -2.86 -1.56
N GLY A 147 -0.57 -3.67 -1.93
CA GLY A 147 0.25 -4.39 -0.95
C GLY A 147 0.98 -3.45 0.02
N ALA A 148 1.37 -2.26 -0.46
CA ALA A 148 2.01 -1.23 0.34
C ALA A 148 1.04 -0.47 1.27
N LEU A 149 -0.27 -0.50 0.97
CA LEU A 149 -1.31 0.19 1.73
C LEU A 149 -1.95 -0.68 2.80
N ASP A 150 -1.65 -1.97 2.85
CA ASP A 150 -2.26 -2.87 3.82
C ASP A 150 -1.71 -2.57 5.22
N PRO A 151 -2.54 -1.96 6.12
CA PRO A 151 -2.10 -1.59 7.47
C PRO A 151 -1.84 -2.82 8.35
N THR A 152 -2.31 -4.00 7.94
CA THR A 152 -2.09 -5.27 8.66
C THR A 152 -0.75 -5.89 8.29
N VAL A 153 -0.18 -5.48 7.17
CA VAL A 153 1.14 -5.88 6.72
C VAL A 153 2.11 -4.79 7.14
N GLY A 154 2.89 -5.03 8.18
CA GLY A 154 3.86 -4.07 8.69
C GLY A 154 4.79 -3.55 7.59
N GLU A 155 5.20 -2.30 7.71
CA GLU A 155 6.04 -1.59 6.74
C GLU A 155 7.29 -2.40 6.35
N GLU A 156 7.89 -3.13 7.31
CA GLU A 156 9.03 -4.02 7.07
C GLU A 156 8.71 -5.20 6.14
N ILE A 157 7.49 -5.78 6.23
CA ILE A 157 7.09 -6.91 5.38
C ILE A 157 6.84 -6.43 3.95
N VAL A 158 6.22 -5.27 3.78
CA VAL A 158 6.00 -4.67 2.46
C VAL A 158 7.31 -4.29 1.81
N ALA A 159 8.18 -3.59 2.54
CA ALA A 159 9.53 -3.23 2.07
C ALA A 159 10.34 -4.49 1.72
N GLY A 160 10.26 -5.55 2.54
CA GLY A 160 10.92 -6.82 2.28
C GLY A 160 10.40 -7.50 1.00
N ARG A 161 9.10 -7.50 0.75
CA ARG A 161 8.51 -8.06 -0.49
C ARG A 161 8.91 -7.26 -1.72
N ILE A 162 8.90 -5.94 -1.63
CA ILE A 162 9.35 -5.05 -2.71
C ILE A 162 10.82 -5.30 -3.00
N THR A 163 11.68 -5.34 -1.98
CA THR A 163 13.11 -5.61 -2.16
C THR A 163 13.36 -6.99 -2.77
N THR A 164 12.62 -8.02 -2.34
CA THR A 164 12.69 -9.37 -2.92
C THR A 164 12.35 -9.35 -4.42
N ALA A 165 11.27 -8.66 -4.79
CA ALA A 165 10.86 -8.53 -6.18
C ALA A 165 11.86 -7.71 -7.02
N GLN A 166 12.45 -6.67 -6.44
CA GLN A 166 13.51 -5.90 -7.09
C GLN A 166 14.77 -6.74 -7.34
N ILE A 167 15.17 -7.58 -6.37
CA ILE A 167 16.30 -8.50 -6.54
C ILE A 167 16.02 -9.49 -7.68
N GLY A 168 14.81 -10.07 -7.71
CA GLY A 168 14.38 -10.96 -8.79
C GLY A 168 14.34 -10.27 -10.16
N GLY A 169 13.84 -9.03 -10.20
CA GLY A 169 13.82 -8.20 -11.40
C GLY A 169 15.23 -7.88 -11.93
N GLU A 170 16.19 -7.56 -11.06
CA GLU A 170 17.58 -7.32 -11.47
C GLU A 170 18.24 -8.60 -12.01
N ALA A 171 17.93 -9.77 -11.43
CA ALA A 171 18.39 -11.04 -11.97
C ALA A 171 17.82 -11.28 -13.37
N ALA A 172 16.51 -11.12 -13.57
CA ALA A 172 15.84 -11.30 -14.87
C ALA A 172 16.39 -10.34 -15.92
N ARG A 173 16.69 -9.09 -15.55
CA ARG A 173 17.31 -8.09 -16.45
C ARG A 173 18.69 -8.53 -16.93
N ALA A 174 19.47 -9.19 -16.09
CA ALA A 174 20.78 -9.74 -16.42
C ALA A 174 20.71 -11.14 -17.05
N GLY A 175 19.51 -11.62 -17.42
CA GLY A 175 19.30 -12.91 -18.06
C GLY A 175 19.35 -14.13 -17.14
N PHE A 176 19.28 -13.91 -15.80
CA PHE A 176 19.24 -15.00 -14.83
C PHE A 176 17.82 -15.26 -14.37
N SER A 177 17.44 -16.55 -14.29
CA SER A 177 16.20 -16.98 -13.63
C SER A 177 16.55 -17.43 -12.20
N ILE A 178 16.04 -16.70 -11.21
CA ILE A 178 16.23 -17.09 -9.79
C ILE A 178 14.87 -17.42 -9.16
N THR A 179 14.86 -18.37 -8.23
CA THR A 179 13.65 -18.71 -7.50
C THR A 179 13.27 -17.62 -6.49
N GLY A 180 11.96 -17.55 -6.14
CA GLY A 180 11.49 -16.67 -5.09
C GLY A 180 12.19 -16.85 -3.76
N ASP A 181 12.54 -18.10 -3.42
CA ASP A 181 13.28 -18.45 -2.20
C ASP A 181 14.71 -17.87 -2.19
N LEU A 182 15.39 -17.91 -3.33
CA LEU A 182 16.74 -17.33 -3.44
C LEU A 182 16.69 -15.81 -3.30
N ALA A 183 15.75 -15.15 -3.99
CA ALA A 183 15.55 -13.71 -3.86
C ALA A 183 15.23 -13.29 -2.41
N GLN A 184 14.41 -14.09 -1.71
CA GLN A 184 14.11 -13.87 -0.29
C GLN A 184 15.32 -14.08 0.63
N ARG A 185 16.15 -15.09 0.36
CA ARG A 185 17.40 -15.30 1.10
C ARG A 185 18.36 -14.14 0.93
N LEU A 186 18.53 -13.64 -0.30
CA LEU A 186 19.34 -12.45 -0.59
C LEU A 186 18.82 -11.21 0.14
N GLN A 187 17.51 -11.00 0.14
CA GLN A 187 16.87 -9.91 0.88
C GLN A 187 17.13 -10.03 2.40
N ARG A 188 16.97 -11.22 2.97
CA ARG A 188 17.25 -11.46 4.40
C ARG A 188 18.73 -11.29 4.75
N ALA A 189 19.63 -11.54 3.80
CA ALA A 189 21.06 -11.26 3.93
C ALA A 189 21.40 -9.76 3.80
N GLY A 190 20.40 -8.88 3.61
CA GLY A 190 20.59 -7.45 3.52
C GLY A 190 20.99 -6.96 2.12
N VAL A 191 20.86 -7.80 1.08
CA VAL A 191 21.13 -7.38 -0.30
C VAL A 191 20.08 -6.36 -0.74
N THR A 192 20.55 -5.19 -1.13
CA THR A 192 19.71 -4.13 -1.71
C THR A 192 19.58 -4.33 -3.22
N GLN A 193 18.59 -3.65 -3.85
CA GLN A 193 18.45 -3.63 -5.30
C GLN A 193 19.74 -3.23 -6.01
N ALA A 194 20.44 -2.19 -5.55
CA ALA A 194 21.70 -1.71 -6.16
C ALA A 194 22.81 -2.77 -6.09
N GLN A 195 22.90 -3.48 -4.97
CA GLN A 195 23.83 -4.59 -4.81
C GLN A 195 23.45 -5.78 -5.69
N ALA A 196 22.17 -6.12 -5.77
CA ALA A 196 21.67 -7.16 -6.67
C ALA A 196 22.01 -6.84 -8.13
N ARG A 197 21.75 -5.61 -8.59
CA ARG A 197 22.15 -5.14 -9.93
C ARG A 197 23.65 -5.35 -10.18
N GLN A 198 24.50 -4.94 -9.25
CA GLN A 198 25.96 -5.11 -9.38
C GLN A 198 26.36 -6.59 -9.43
N ILE A 199 25.77 -7.42 -8.56
CA ILE A 199 26.05 -8.87 -8.53
C ILE A 199 25.69 -9.50 -9.87
N PHE A 200 24.47 -9.31 -10.35
CA PHE A 200 23.97 -9.96 -11.57
C PHE A 200 24.65 -9.43 -12.83
N THR A 201 24.91 -8.11 -12.92
CA THR A 201 25.70 -7.56 -14.04
C THR A 201 27.13 -8.12 -14.05
N SER A 202 27.76 -8.30 -12.88
CA SER A 202 29.09 -8.89 -12.80
C SER A 202 29.06 -10.36 -13.20
N ALA A 203 28.03 -11.11 -12.79
CA ALA A 203 27.83 -12.51 -13.18
C ALA A 203 27.59 -12.62 -14.71
N GLU A 204 26.73 -11.76 -15.30
CA GLU A 204 26.48 -11.70 -16.74
C GLU A 204 27.80 -11.51 -17.52
N ALA A 205 28.66 -10.58 -17.08
CA ALA A 205 29.95 -10.30 -17.71
C ALA A 205 30.91 -11.50 -17.66
N GLN A 206 30.75 -12.41 -16.71
CA GLN A 206 31.59 -13.62 -16.55
C GLN A 206 31.04 -14.84 -17.28
N LEU A 207 29.75 -14.85 -17.66
CA LEU A 207 29.12 -15.98 -18.35
C LEU A 207 29.88 -16.45 -19.60
N PRO A 208 30.36 -15.58 -20.51
CA PRO A 208 31.08 -16.02 -21.70
C PRO A 208 32.38 -16.79 -21.35
N GLN A 209 33.09 -16.33 -20.32
CA GLN A 209 34.33 -16.99 -19.89
C GLN A 209 34.07 -18.37 -19.26
N LEU A 210 32.97 -18.51 -18.51
CA LEU A 210 32.53 -19.76 -17.94
C LEU A 210 32.12 -20.75 -19.04
N GLN A 211 31.37 -20.28 -20.04
CA GLN A 211 30.97 -21.08 -21.20
C GLN A 211 32.17 -21.55 -22.03
N GLU A 212 33.17 -20.69 -22.22
CA GLU A 212 34.42 -21.05 -22.90
C GLU A 212 35.22 -22.13 -22.14
N LEU A 213 35.31 -22.01 -20.82
CA LEU A 213 35.95 -23.00 -19.96
C LEU A 213 35.22 -24.33 -19.96
N GLN A 214 33.90 -24.34 -20.04
CA GLN A 214 33.09 -25.56 -20.15
C GLN A 214 33.29 -26.23 -21.50
N ALA A 215 33.25 -25.47 -22.58
CA ALA A 215 33.53 -26.00 -23.93
C ALA A 215 34.92 -26.65 -24.01
N GLN A 216 35.94 -26.08 -23.34
CA GLN A 216 37.28 -26.64 -23.28
C GLN A 216 37.36 -27.96 -22.43
N ARG A 217 36.45 -28.15 -21.47
CA ARG A 217 36.39 -29.32 -20.62
C ARG A 217 35.53 -30.44 -21.15
N GLY A 218 34.86 -30.26 -22.30
CA GLY A 218 34.04 -31.27 -22.95
C GLY A 218 32.75 -31.61 -22.21
N VAL A 219 32.28 -30.72 -21.34
CA VAL A 219 30.95 -30.83 -20.68
C VAL A 219 29.92 -30.33 -21.64
N GLU A 220 29.02 -31.19 -22.14
CA GLU A 220 27.92 -30.80 -22.98
C GLU A 220 26.98 -29.85 -22.20
N ALA A 221 26.58 -28.75 -22.84
CA ALA A 221 25.79 -27.67 -22.25
C ALA A 221 24.30 -28.04 -22.20
N GLU A 222 23.91 -29.07 -21.43
CA GLU A 222 22.51 -29.44 -21.22
C GLU A 222 21.94 -29.00 -19.86
N GLU A 223 22.72 -28.43 -18.96
CA GLU A 223 22.20 -27.87 -17.71
C GLU A 223 22.30 -26.35 -17.72
N GLN A 224 21.16 -25.68 -17.80
CA GLN A 224 21.06 -24.26 -17.52
C GLN A 224 21.59 -24.03 -16.09
N PHE A 225 22.68 -23.26 -15.97
CA PHE A 225 23.23 -22.88 -14.67
C PHE A 225 22.18 -22.14 -13.85
N GLY A 226 21.55 -22.82 -12.92
CA GLY A 226 20.86 -22.19 -11.82
C GLY A 226 21.89 -21.71 -10.79
N LEU A 227 21.75 -20.48 -10.31
CA LEU A 227 22.59 -19.94 -9.23
C LEU A 227 22.57 -20.76 -7.92
N GLU A 228 21.81 -21.84 -7.89
CA GLU A 228 21.70 -22.77 -6.76
C GLU A 228 22.99 -23.60 -6.55
N GLU A 229 23.88 -23.68 -7.53
CA GLU A 229 25.15 -24.42 -7.42
C GLU A 229 26.31 -23.58 -6.82
N PHE A 230 26.08 -22.30 -6.53
CA PHE A 230 27.12 -21.40 -5.99
C PHE A 230 27.00 -21.14 -4.48
N THR A 231 26.23 -21.94 -3.71
CA THR A 231 26.14 -21.80 -2.25
C THR A 231 26.85 -22.98 -1.53
#